data_641ca2959c9c440884c1bf9101994f73
#
_entry.id   641ca2959c9c440884c1bf9101994f73
#
_cell.length_a   1.000
_cell.length_b   1.000
_cell.length_c   1.000
_cell.angle_alpha   90.00
_cell.angle_beta   90.00
_cell.angle_gamma   90.00
#
_symmetry.space_group_name_H-M   'P 1'
#
loop_
_entity.id
_entity.type
_entity.pdbx_description
1 polymer ?
#
loop_
_entity_poly.entity_id
_entity_poly.type
_entity_poly.pdbx_seq_one_letter_code
_entity_poly.pdbx_strand_id
1 'polypeptide(L)'
;NGLHALAFGRDTRKVEILREEKSISRETTFLEDTTELSEIRATLLFLADDVARRVRAAKRYAGTAHLKWRTGDFKTRTRQIPFSRAASDTFSYREAALRLMDSLLHEERGMLKQEGCLRDPVRLIGFGVSHFCDTPPPAQQDLFASPASDAAVEKREALSHTLDRLRTQFGNSVHLGFSGKQSD
;
A
#
# COMPACT_ATOMS: atom_id res chain seq x y z
N ASN A 1 9.94 6.65 36.27
CA ASN A 1 9.01 5.89 37.15
C ASN A 1 7.81 5.27 36.42
N GLY A 2 7.48 5.67 35.19
CA GLY A 2 6.34 5.14 34.42
C GLY A 2 6.47 3.66 34.05
N LEU A 3 7.65 3.22 33.58
CA LEU A 3 7.88 1.83 33.18
C LEU A 3 7.74 0.84 34.36
N HIS A 4 8.16 1.22 35.55
CA HIS A 4 8.03 0.40 36.74
C HIS A 4 6.54 0.18 37.11
N ALA A 5 5.71 1.22 37.02
CA ALA A 5 4.27 1.08 37.27
C ALA A 5 3.60 0.16 36.24
N LEU A 6 3.98 0.30 34.96
CA LEU A 6 3.47 -0.56 33.86
C LEU A 6 3.88 -2.02 34.04
N ALA A 7 5.09 -2.29 34.50
CA ALA A 7 5.57 -3.65 34.80
C ALA A 7 4.75 -4.35 35.90
N PHE A 8 4.14 -3.60 36.81
CA PHE A 8 3.20 -4.09 37.84
C PHE A 8 1.73 -4.00 37.43
N GLY A 9 1.44 -3.78 36.15
CA GLY A 9 0.06 -3.67 35.63
C GLY A 9 -0.69 -2.41 36.10
N ARG A 10 0.02 -1.41 36.60
CA ARG A 10 -0.57 -0.15 37.08
C ARG A 10 -0.53 0.88 35.95
N ASP A 11 -1.63 0.99 35.21
CA ASP A 11 -1.80 2.01 34.19
C ASP A 11 -3.06 2.84 34.47
N THR A 12 -2.88 4.14 34.68
CA THR A 12 -3.98 5.08 34.94
C THR A 12 -4.57 5.68 33.68
N ARG A 13 -4.00 5.38 32.50
CA ARG A 13 -4.52 5.87 31.22
C ARG A 13 -5.86 5.20 30.92
N LYS A 14 -6.84 6.02 30.53
CA LYS A 14 -8.12 5.49 30.06
C LYS A 14 -7.96 4.86 28.68
N VAL A 15 -8.69 3.78 28.41
CA VAL A 15 -8.79 3.20 27.08
C VAL A 15 -9.62 4.16 26.21
N GLU A 16 -9.00 4.77 25.21
CA GLU A 16 -9.70 5.58 24.22
C GLU A 16 -10.31 4.65 23.14
N ILE A 17 -11.64 4.57 23.13
CA ILE A 17 -12.40 3.67 22.24
C ILE A 17 -12.54 4.27 20.82
N LEU A 18 -12.52 5.60 20.71
CA LEU A 18 -12.71 6.33 19.45
C LEU A 18 -11.40 7.04 19.06
N ARG A 19 -10.51 6.30 18.44
CA ARG A 19 -9.33 6.89 17.82
C ARG A 19 -9.48 6.83 16.29
N GLU A 20 -9.46 7.97 15.66
CA GLU A 20 -9.42 8.00 14.18
C GLU A 20 -8.20 7.25 13.67
N GLU A 21 -8.42 6.35 12.73
CA GLU A 21 -7.33 5.65 12.05
C GLU A 21 -6.49 6.66 11.25
N LYS A 22 -5.21 6.78 11.61
CA LYS A 22 -4.26 7.69 10.95
C LYS A 22 -3.62 7.07 9.73
N SER A 23 -3.62 5.76 9.63
CA SER A 23 -3.07 4.98 8.52
C SER A 23 -3.79 3.65 8.37
N ILE A 24 -3.87 3.15 7.14
CA ILE A 24 -4.33 1.81 6.81
C ILE A 24 -3.18 1.12 6.08
N SER A 25 -2.75 -0.03 6.58
CA SER A 25 -1.65 -0.79 6.00
C SER A 25 -1.92 -2.29 6.03
N ARG A 26 -1.21 -3.01 5.19
CA ARG A 26 -1.11 -4.46 5.21
C ARG A 26 0.32 -4.88 4.94
N GLU A 27 0.79 -5.85 5.70
CA GLU A 27 2.11 -6.45 5.58
C GLU A 27 1.97 -7.97 5.44
N THR A 28 2.91 -8.59 4.77
CA THR A 28 3.04 -10.05 4.73
C THR A 28 4.49 -10.47 4.88
N THR A 29 4.70 -11.56 5.59
CA THR A 29 5.99 -12.24 5.69
C THR A 29 5.94 -13.43 4.73
N PHE A 30 6.93 -13.58 3.87
CA PHE A 30 7.04 -14.73 2.99
C PHE A 30 7.30 -15.99 3.82
N LEU A 31 6.76 -17.13 3.39
CA LEU A 31 7.00 -18.43 4.06
C LEU A 31 8.48 -18.77 4.03
N GLU A 32 9.10 -18.58 2.89
CA GLU A 32 10.55 -18.60 2.69
C GLU A 32 11.00 -17.26 2.16
N ASP A 33 12.16 -16.78 2.64
CA ASP A 33 12.69 -15.51 2.20
C ASP A 33 13.00 -15.58 0.69
N THR A 34 12.48 -14.67 -0.10
CA THR A 34 12.55 -14.73 -1.58
C THR A 34 13.47 -13.69 -2.18
N THR A 35 14.15 -14.06 -3.26
CA THR A 35 14.93 -13.14 -4.10
C THR A 35 14.23 -12.79 -5.40
N GLU A 36 13.11 -13.43 -5.70
CA GLU A 36 12.37 -13.28 -6.95
C GLU A 36 11.56 -11.97 -6.99
N LEU A 37 11.99 -11.03 -7.82
CA LEU A 37 11.37 -9.72 -7.93
C LEU A 37 9.93 -9.79 -8.44
N SER A 38 9.62 -10.77 -9.29
CA SER A 38 8.27 -11.02 -9.81
C SER A 38 7.28 -11.40 -8.72
N GLU A 39 7.69 -12.26 -7.78
CA GLU A 39 6.90 -12.68 -6.63
C GLU A 39 6.66 -11.51 -5.67
N ILE A 40 7.74 -10.78 -5.35
CA ILE A 40 7.67 -9.60 -4.49
C ILE A 40 6.73 -8.54 -5.08
N ARG A 41 6.85 -8.29 -6.39
CA ARG A 41 5.99 -7.34 -7.11
C ARG A 41 4.52 -7.77 -7.09
N ALA A 42 4.23 -9.03 -7.36
CA ALA A 42 2.87 -9.57 -7.33
C ALA A 42 2.25 -9.42 -5.93
N THR A 43 3.02 -9.78 -4.90
CA THR A 43 2.61 -9.63 -3.50
C THR A 43 2.36 -8.16 -3.13
N LEU A 44 3.25 -7.25 -3.53
CA LEU A 44 3.09 -5.81 -3.28
C LEU A 44 1.81 -5.26 -3.91
N LEU A 45 1.52 -5.64 -5.16
CA LEU A 45 0.31 -5.24 -5.86
C LEU A 45 -0.95 -5.79 -5.18
N PHE A 46 -0.91 -7.03 -4.70
CA PHE A 46 -2.01 -7.61 -3.92
C PHE A 46 -2.26 -6.83 -2.62
N LEU A 47 -1.20 -6.44 -1.89
CA LEU A 47 -1.31 -5.61 -0.69
C LEU A 47 -1.89 -4.23 -0.99
N ALA A 48 -1.47 -3.60 -2.09
CA ALA A 48 -1.99 -2.31 -2.54
C ALA A 48 -3.49 -2.38 -2.87
N ASP A 49 -3.94 -3.45 -3.54
CA ASP A 49 -5.35 -3.70 -3.85
C ASP A 49 -6.20 -3.83 -2.58
N ASP A 50 -5.70 -4.60 -1.58
CA ASP A 50 -6.42 -4.78 -0.31
C ASP A 50 -6.51 -3.48 0.48
N VAL A 51 -5.42 -2.72 0.57
CA VAL A 51 -5.40 -1.42 1.24
C VAL A 51 -6.35 -0.44 0.54
N ALA A 52 -6.36 -0.38 -0.78
CA ALA A 52 -7.28 0.47 -1.55
C ALA A 52 -8.74 0.13 -1.24
N ARG A 53 -9.10 -1.16 -1.23
CA ARG A 53 -10.44 -1.64 -0.87
C ARG A 53 -10.85 -1.21 0.54
N ARG A 54 -9.93 -1.33 1.52
CA ARG A 54 -10.19 -0.94 2.91
C ARG A 54 -10.39 0.57 3.06
N VAL A 55 -9.60 1.39 2.35
CA VAL A 55 -9.75 2.85 2.34
C VAL A 55 -11.10 3.27 1.74
N ARG A 56 -11.52 2.64 0.63
CA ARG A 56 -12.85 2.90 0.05
C ARG A 56 -13.98 2.47 0.97
N ALA A 57 -13.84 1.32 1.65
CA ALA A 57 -14.83 0.86 2.63
C ALA A 57 -14.96 1.85 3.81
N ALA A 58 -13.86 2.50 4.20
CA ALA A 58 -13.85 3.57 5.20
C ALA A 58 -14.33 4.93 4.65
N LYS A 59 -14.65 5.03 3.35
CA LYS A 59 -15.07 6.26 2.64
C LYS A 59 -14.05 7.40 2.81
N ARG A 60 -12.76 7.09 2.73
CA ARG A 60 -11.67 8.05 2.89
C ARG A 60 -10.78 8.11 1.65
N TYR A 61 -9.99 9.16 1.58
CA TYR A 61 -8.95 9.37 0.56
C TYR A 61 -7.61 9.54 1.27
N ALA A 62 -6.56 8.95 0.72
CA ALA A 62 -5.22 9.01 1.33
C ALA A 62 -4.31 9.97 0.58
N GLY A 63 -3.52 10.74 1.33
CA GLY A 63 -2.56 11.71 0.79
C GLY A 63 -1.15 11.16 0.60
N THR A 64 -0.78 10.05 1.25
CA THR A 64 0.58 9.51 1.21
C THR A 64 0.58 7.99 1.17
N ALA A 65 1.41 7.42 0.31
CA ALA A 65 1.68 5.98 0.24
C ALA A 65 3.01 5.63 0.90
N HIS A 66 3.10 4.43 1.50
CA HIS A 66 4.26 3.91 2.20
C HIS A 66 4.57 2.49 1.74
N LEU A 67 5.85 2.22 1.57
CA LEU A 67 6.40 0.88 1.38
C LEU A 67 7.24 0.51 2.60
N LYS A 68 7.06 -0.70 3.12
CA LYS A 68 7.94 -1.33 4.09
C LYS A 68 8.57 -2.56 3.46
N TRP A 69 9.86 -2.66 3.61
CA TRP A 69 10.69 -3.72 3.04
C TRP A 69 11.63 -4.23 4.11
N ARG A 70 11.65 -5.53 4.36
CA ARG A 70 12.56 -6.15 5.31
C ARG A 70 13.27 -7.33 4.69
N THR A 71 14.59 -7.33 4.77
CA THR A 71 15.45 -8.42 4.30
C THR A 71 15.57 -9.54 5.34
N GLY A 72 16.09 -10.71 4.92
CA GLY A 72 16.25 -11.88 5.78
C GLY A 72 17.15 -11.64 6.99
N ASP A 73 18.09 -10.70 6.91
CA ASP A 73 18.93 -10.22 8.03
C ASP A 73 18.22 -9.20 8.94
N PHE A 74 16.89 -9.08 8.81
CA PHE A 74 16.01 -8.21 9.60
C PHE A 74 16.24 -6.71 9.42
N LYS A 75 17.03 -6.26 8.46
CA LYS A 75 17.13 -4.84 8.12
C LYS A 75 15.84 -4.37 7.47
N THR A 76 15.24 -3.34 8.07
CA THR A 76 14.00 -2.75 7.56
C THR A 76 14.29 -1.44 6.85
N ARG A 77 13.74 -1.29 5.65
CA ARG A 77 13.72 -0.07 4.87
C ARG A 77 12.30 0.39 4.67
N THR A 78 12.10 1.70 4.72
CA THR A 78 10.79 2.31 4.44
C THR A 78 10.96 3.44 3.43
N ARG A 79 9.98 3.57 2.54
CA ARG A 79 9.88 4.68 1.61
C ARG A 79 8.46 5.21 1.61
N GLN A 80 8.31 6.48 1.30
CA GLN A 80 7.00 7.11 1.18
C GLN A 80 6.99 8.11 0.04
N ILE A 81 5.84 8.25 -0.61
CA ILE A 81 5.58 9.28 -1.60
C ILE A 81 4.21 9.91 -1.36
N PRO A 82 4.06 11.22 -1.53
CA PRO A 82 2.74 11.83 -1.56
C PRO A 82 2.02 11.47 -2.87
N PHE A 83 0.71 11.36 -2.81
CA PHE A 83 -0.11 11.39 -4.01
C PHE A 83 -0.22 12.84 -4.50
N SER A 84 -0.24 13.04 -5.80
CA SER A 84 -0.48 14.37 -6.40
C SER A 84 -1.85 14.93 -6.02
N ARG A 85 -2.82 14.04 -5.86
CA ARG A 85 -4.16 14.28 -5.32
C ARG A 85 -4.49 13.13 -4.38
N ALA A 86 -5.16 13.39 -3.25
CA ALA A 86 -5.62 12.33 -2.38
C ALA A 86 -6.47 11.32 -3.15
N ALA A 87 -6.16 10.05 -3.02
CA ALA A 87 -6.68 8.96 -3.84
C ALA A 87 -7.30 7.85 -3.00
N SER A 88 -8.27 7.15 -3.59
CA SER A 88 -8.86 5.92 -3.03
C SER A 88 -8.92 4.80 -4.05
N ASP A 89 -8.61 5.09 -5.32
CA ASP A 89 -8.68 4.13 -6.41
C ASP A 89 -7.51 3.15 -6.41
N THR A 90 -7.78 1.94 -6.86
CA THR A 90 -6.83 0.83 -6.90
C THR A 90 -5.63 1.11 -7.81
N PHE A 91 -5.84 1.83 -8.92
CA PHE A 91 -4.78 2.08 -9.92
C PHE A 91 -3.73 3.04 -9.37
N SER A 92 -4.16 4.12 -8.71
CA SER A 92 -3.26 5.07 -8.06
C SER A 92 -2.41 4.40 -6.98
N TYR A 93 -2.98 3.45 -6.22
CA TYR A 93 -2.25 2.72 -5.18
C TYR A 93 -1.24 1.74 -5.77
N ARG A 94 -1.63 1.01 -6.83
CA ARG A 94 -0.71 0.12 -7.56
C ARG A 94 0.45 0.88 -8.19
N GLU A 95 0.17 2.02 -8.81
CA GLU A 95 1.20 2.90 -9.37
C GLU A 95 2.16 3.40 -8.29
N ALA A 96 1.63 3.89 -7.17
CA ALA A 96 2.44 4.34 -6.03
C ALA A 96 3.30 3.21 -5.45
N ALA A 97 2.75 2.00 -5.32
CA ALA A 97 3.47 0.83 -4.83
C ALA A 97 4.67 0.49 -5.73
N LEU A 98 4.47 0.47 -7.05
CA LEU A 98 5.54 0.20 -8.01
C LEU A 98 6.60 1.30 -8.00
N ARG A 99 6.20 2.57 -7.99
CA ARG A 99 7.15 3.70 -7.92
C ARG A 99 7.98 3.67 -6.65
N LEU A 100 7.40 3.31 -5.51
CA LEU A 100 8.12 3.15 -4.25
C LEU A 100 9.13 2.00 -4.30
N MET A 101 8.74 0.87 -4.90
CA MET A 101 9.63 -0.27 -5.08
C MET A 101 10.78 0.08 -6.03
N ASP A 102 10.49 0.70 -7.17
CA ASP A 102 11.50 1.10 -8.16
C ASP A 102 12.48 2.12 -7.57
N SER A 103 11.98 3.11 -6.80
CA SER A 103 12.81 4.08 -6.09
C SER A 103 13.77 3.38 -5.10
N LEU A 104 13.26 2.42 -4.32
CA LEU A 104 14.08 1.65 -3.38
C LEU A 104 15.19 0.88 -4.10
N LEU A 105 14.85 0.18 -5.18
CA LEU A 105 15.79 -0.62 -5.96
C LEU A 105 16.85 0.25 -6.67
N HIS A 106 16.47 1.45 -7.10
CA HIS A 106 17.37 2.39 -7.78
C HIS A 106 18.35 3.06 -6.82
N GLU A 107 17.87 3.50 -5.65
CA GLU A 107 18.71 4.14 -4.64
C GLU A 107 19.74 3.17 -4.06
N GLU A 108 19.37 1.92 -3.89
CA GLU A 108 20.24 0.88 -3.36
C GLU A 108 20.90 0.07 -4.50
N ARG A 109 21.85 0.71 -5.19
CA ARG A 109 22.61 0.18 -6.35
C ARG A 109 23.31 -1.15 -6.07
N GLY A 110 22.90 -2.06 -5.47
CA GLY A 110 23.53 -3.35 -5.18
C GLY A 110 22.49 -4.41 -4.84
N MET A 111 21.21 -4.04 -4.81
CA MET A 111 20.14 -4.98 -4.48
C MET A 111 19.91 -5.99 -5.58
N LEU A 112 20.10 -5.61 -6.85
CA LEU A 112 19.95 -6.51 -7.98
C LEU A 112 21.25 -7.29 -8.22
N LYS A 113 21.15 -8.62 -8.27
CA LYS A 113 22.25 -9.53 -8.62
C LYS A 113 22.25 -9.85 -10.12
N GLN A 114 21.07 -10.11 -10.68
CA GLN A 114 20.78 -10.38 -12.08
C GLN A 114 19.41 -9.78 -12.41
N GLU A 115 19.07 -9.72 -13.69
CA GLU A 115 17.75 -9.30 -14.10
C GLU A 115 16.67 -10.18 -13.45
N GLY A 116 15.80 -9.56 -12.65
CA GLY A 116 14.71 -10.24 -11.96
C GLY A 116 15.04 -10.85 -10.59
N CYS A 117 16.33 -10.89 -10.17
CA CYS A 117 16.74 -11.46 -8.88
C CYS A 117 17.43 -10.44 -7.99
N LEU A 118 17.12 -10.48 -6.69
CA LEU A 118 17.77 -9.67 -5.66
C LEU A 118 19.02 -10.37 -5.10
N ARG A 119 19.95 -9.56 -4.58
CA ARG A 119 21.13 -10.07 -3.88
C ARG A 119 20.78 -10.60 -2.50
N ASP A 120 20.00 -9.83 -1.75
CA ASP A 120 19.59 -10.17 -0.39
C ASP A 120 18.12 -10.60 -0.42
N PRO A 121 17.78 -11.75 0.16
CA PRO A 121 16.41 -12.24 0.18
C PRO A 121 15.51 -11.33 1.01
N VAL A 122 14.27 -11.19 0.57
CA VAL A 122 13.22 -10.39 1.23
C VAL A 122 12.38 -11.30 2.10
N ARG A 123 12.26 -10.94 3.36
CA ARG A 123 11.48 -11.62 4.36
C ARG A 123 10.07 -11.08 4.49
N LEU A 124 9.90 -9.75 4.41
CA LEU A 124 8.62 -9.09 4.62
C LEU A 124 8.47 -7.91 3.67
N ILE A 125 7.28 -7.78 3.13
CA ILE A 125 6.87 -6.61 2.37
C ILE A 125 5.54 -6.06 2.92
N GLY A 126 5.38 -4.74 2.92
CA GLY A 126 4.17 -4.08 3.36
C GLY A 126 3.86 -2.84 2.53
N PHE A 127 2.58 -2.61 2.33
CA PHE A 127 2.06 -1.39 1.73
C PHE A 127 1.06 -0.73 2.67
N GLY A 128 1.08 0.59 2.72
CA GLY A 128 0.16 1.36 3.55
C GLY A 128 -0.04 2.76 3.02
N VAL A 129 -1.05 3.42 3.58
CA VAL A 129 -1.38 4.80 3.25
C VAL A 129 -1.76 5.58 4.51
N SER A 130 -1.58 6.89 4.46
CA SER A 130 -1.87 7.81 5.55
C SER A 130 -2.30 9.19 5.04
N HIS A 131 -2.47 10.15 5.98
CA HIS A 131 -2.94 11.50 5.69
C HIS A 131 -4.31 11.48 5.01
N PHE A 132 -5.29 10.91 5.74
CA PHE A 132 -6.64 10.77 5.25
C PHE A 132 -7.40 12.09 5.23
N CYS A 133 -8.28 12.23 4.23
CA CYS A 133 -9.34 13.23 4.17
C CYS A 133 -10.66 12.55 3.76
N ASP A 134 -11.78 13.14 4.15
CA ASP A 134 -13.12 12.60 3.89
C ASP A 134 -13.62 12.99 2.49
N THR A 135 -13.10 14.10 1.96
CA THR A 135 -13.35 14.54 0.59
C THR A 135 -12.02 14.77 -0.12
N PRO A 136 -11.88 14.35 -1.39
CA PRO A 136 -10.68 14.70 -2.12
C PRO A 136 -10.59 16.22 -2.19
N PRO A 137 -9.44 16.82 -1.84
CA PRO A 137 -9.28 18.25 -2.02
C PRO A 137 -9.58 18.59 -3.49
N PRO A 138 -10.22 19.74 -3.76
CA PRO A 138 -10.45 20.18 -5.12
C PRO A 138 -9.12 20.09 -5.87
N ALA A 139 -9.15 19.53 -7.07
CA ALA A 139 -7.95 19.48 -7.90
C ALA A 139 -7.44 20.92 -7.98
N GLN A 140 -6.20 21.13 -7.56
CA GLN A 140 -5.52 22.37 -7.89
C GLN A 140 -5.52 22.40 -9.41
N GLN A 141 -6.37 23.24 -9.98
CA GLN A 141 -6.43 23.38 -11.42
C GLN A 141 -5.07 23.91 -11.85
N ASP A 142 -4.26 23.01 -12.35
CA ASP A 142 -3.09 23.40 -13.09
C ASP A 142 -3.63 24.18 -14.29
N LEU A 143 -3.26 25.44 -14.43
CA LEU A 143 -3.70 26.32 -15.52
C LEU A 143 -3.48 25.71 -16.91
N PHE A 144 -2.66 24.65 -16.97
CA PHE A 144 -2.29 23.89 -18.16
C PHE A 144 -2.80 22.43 -18.15
N ALA A 145 -3.54 22.01 -17.11
CA ALA A 145 -4.07 20.64 -17.05
C ALA A 145 -5.22 20.46 -18.05
N SER A 146 -5.10 19.45 -18.88
CA SER A 146 -6.17 19.07 -19.81
C SER A 146 -7.38 18.50 -19.04
N PRO A 147 -8.62 18.84 -19.42
CA PRO A 147 -9.85 18.25 -18.86
C PRO A 147 -9.90 16.73 -18.91
N ALA A 148 -9.09 16.11 -19.76
CA ALA A 148 -8.95 14.66 -19.88
C ALA A 148 -8.40 13.98 -18.61
N SER A 149 -7.72 14.72 -17.71
CA SER A 149 -7.18 14.15 -16.47
C SER A 149 -8.26 13.83 -15.44
N ASP A 150 -9.26 14.68 -15.29
CA ASP A 150 -10.34 14.48 -14.31
C ASP A 150 -11.27 13.33 -14.73
N ALA A 151 -11.63 13.25 -16.02
CA ALA A 151 -12.43 12.14 -16.56
C ALA A 151 -11.71 10.78 -16.40
N ALA A 152 -10.38 10.76 -16.51
CA ALA A 152 -9.60 9.54 -16.30
C ALA A 152 -9.62 9.11 -14.82
N VAL A 153 -9.56 10.03 -13.88
CA VAL A 153 -9.66 9.77 -12.43
C VAL A 153 -11.04 9.21 -12.09
N GLU A 154 -12.12 9.87 -12.54
CA GLU A 154 -13.49 9.39 -12.32
C GLU A 154 -13.71 7.98 -12.86
N LYS A 155 -13.18 7.70 -14.06
CA LYS A 155 -13.27 6.36 -14.67
C LYS A 155 -12.53 5.31 -13.83
N ARG A 156 -11.35 5.62 -13.28
CA ARG A 156 -10.59 4.73 -12.39
C ARG A 156 -11.33 4.45 -11.08
N GLU A 157 -11.94 5.48 -10.48
CA GLU A 157 -12.75 5.33 -9.27
C GLU A 157 -13.97 4.45 -9.53
N ALA A 158 -14.73 4.72 -10.60
CA ALA A 158 -15.91 3.94 -10.99
C ALA A 158 -15.54 2.47 -11.25
N LEU A 159 -14.41 2.22 -11.92
CA LEU A 159 -13.90 0.87 -12.16
C LEU A 159 -13.51 0.17 -10.85
N SER A 160 -12.86 0.89 -9.94
CA SER A 160 -12.46 0.35 -8.63
C SER A 160 -13.67 -0.05 -7.79
N HIS A 161 -14.73 0.76 -7.78
CA HIS A 161 -15.99 0.42 -7.12
C HIS A 161 -16.70 -0.79 -7.77
N THR A 162 -16.65 -0.90 -9.09
CA THR A 162 -17.21 -2.05 -9.80
C THR A 162 -16.45 -3.34 -9.44
N LEU A 163 -15.13 -3.28 -9.38
CA LEU A 163 -14.29 -4.40 -8.95
C LEU A 163 -14.60 -4.82 -7.51
N ASP A 164 -14.82 -3.88 -6.60
CA ASP A 164 -15.18 -4.20 -5.21
C ASP A 164 -16.53 -4.91 -5.13
N ARG A 165 -17.53 -4.47 -5.93
CA ARG A 165 -18.83 -5.14 -6.03
C ARG A 165 -18.69 -6.57 -6.57
N LEU A 166 -17.92 -6.77 -7.63
CA LEU A 166 -17.67 -8.09 -8.20
C LEU A 166 -16.97 -9.01 -7.19
N ARG A 167 -15.97 -8.51 -6.46
CA ARG A 167 -15.29 -9.27 -5.39
C ARG A 167 -16.23 -9.63 -4.25
N THR A 168 -17.16 -8.76 -3.90
CA THR A 168 -18.18 -9.06 -2.89
C THR A 168 -19.12 -10.18 -3.34
N GLN A 169 -19.43 -10.24 -4.63
CA GLN A 169 -20.34 -11.22 -5.21
C GLN A 169 -19.66 -12.55 -5.55
N PHE A 170 -18.42 -12.52 -6.06
CA PHE A 170 -17.71 -13.69 -6.62
C PHE A 170 -16.46 -14.08 -5.81
N GLY A 171 -16.23 -13.43 -4.66
CA GLY A 171 -15.07 -13.70 -3.82
C GLY A 171 -13.75 -13.26 -4.45
N ASN A 172 -12.65 -13.88 -3.99
CA ASN A 172 -11.29 -13.54 -4.40
C ASN A 172 -10.90 -13.99 -5.82
N SER A 173 -11.83 -14.59 -6.57
CA SER A 173 -11.58 -15.03 -7.96
C SER A 173 -11.45 -13.89 -8.97
N VAL A 174 -11.82 -12.65 -8.56
CA VAL A 174 -11.73 -11.48 -9.44
C VAL A 174 -10.43 -10.72 -9.18
N HIS A 175 -9.49 -10.83 -10.11
CA HIS A 175 -8.22 -10.13 -10.08
C HIS A 175 -8.10 -9.13 -11.24
N LEU A 176 -7.49 -7.98 -11.00
CA LEU A 176 -7.02 -7.10 -12.08
C LEU A 176 -5.83 -7.80 -12.73
N GLY A 177 -5.99 -8.19 -14.00
CA GLY A 177 -5.07 -9.00 -14.77
C GLY A 177 -3.58 -8.77 -14.53
N PHE A 178 -3.03 -9.58 -13.65
CA PHE A 178 -1.66 -10.02 -13.58
C PHE A 178 -1.70 -11.35 -12.81
N SER A 179 -1.84 -12.42 -13.56
CA SER A 179 -1.85 -13.77 -13.02
C SER A 179 -0.42 -14.20 -12.71
N GLY A 180 0.08 -13.85 -11.54
CA GLY A 180 1.09 -14.67 -10.90
C GLY A 180 0.40 -15.93 -10.40
N LYS A 181 0.87 -17.11 -10.76
CA LYS A 181 0.37 -18.40 -10.24
C LYS A 181 0.37 -18.33 -8.72
N GLN A 182 -0.80 -18.33 -8.09
CA GLN A 182 -0.92 -18.78 -6.72
C GLN A 182 -0.74 -20.30 -6.76
N SER A 183 0.36 -20.76 -6.17
CA SER A 183 0.47 -22.17 -5.78
C SER A 183 -0.50 -22.39 -4.63
N ASP A 184 -1.38 -23.36 -4.80
CA ASP A 184 -2.28 -23.91 -3.77
C ASP A 184 -1.49 -24.49 -2.60
#